data_50f2244bed17271894fd72796ce06831
#
_entry.id   50f2244bed17271894fd72796ce06831
#
_cell.length_a   1.000
_cell.length_b   1.000
_cell.length_c   1.000
_cell.angle_alpha   90.00
_cell.angle_beta   90.00
_cell.angle_gamma   90.00
#
_symmetry.space_group_name_H-M   'P 1'
#
loop_
_entity.id
_entity.type
_entity.pdbx_description
1 polymer ?
#
loop_
_entity_poly.entity_id
_entity_poly.type
_entity_poly.pdbx_seq_one_letter_code
_entity_poly.pdbx_strand_id
1 'polypeptide(L)'
;MINSHIHLDFASVSSPSKATTGAIVPSTGKDNWDNVVSCCSIDNSRHFALGIHPWFIDDHQIIDLHSLEVRIEEQKPVAVGECGLDYVKIKDRNRQRYFFDEQIALATRFDLPLIIHSVHATEDVTDLLKSHSKSRGVIHAYSGSLQQAQTLLNMNFLFGFNHSLTNPHAYKLHDIVKFLPLEMILIETDDYKNSDELIQVAERIARIKKIAVEKVVEQCDLNTCNLFNIS
;
A
#
# COMPACT_ATOMS: atom_id res chain seq x y z
N MET A 1 7.92 -13.92 -5.93
CA MET A 1 6.84 -12.90 -5.84
C MET A 1 7.24 -11.82 -4.87
N ILE A 2 7.02 -10.58 -5.19
CA ILE A 2 7.21 -9.44 -4.31
C ILE A 2 5.89 -9.17 -3.57
N ASN A 3 5.97 -9.06 -2.23
CA ASN A 3 4.85 -8.62 -1.41
C ASN A 3 4.81 -7.11 -1.38
N SER A 4 3.83 -6.49 -2.05
CA SER A 4 3.77 -5.03 -2.19
C SER A 4 3.37 -4.27 -0.92
N HIS A 5 2.94 -4.98 0.14
CA HIS A 5 2.60 -4.40 1.44
C HIS A 5 2.55 -5.48 2.53
N ILE A 6 3.43 -5.38 3.52
CA ILE A 6 3.46 -6.28 4.67
C ILE A 6 4.08 -5.61 5.90
N HIS A 7 3.43 -5.76 7.06
CA HIS A 7 3.96 -5.30 8.35
C HIS A 7 4.84 -6.38 9.01
N LEU A 8 6.15 -6.32 8.78
CA LEU A 8 7.13 -7.27 9.37
C LEU A 8 7.62 -6.86 10.75
N ASP A 9 7.52 -5.59 11.11
CA ASP A 9 7.94 -5.01 12.38
C ASP A 9 7.08 -5.43 13.57
N PHE A 10 5.84 -5.89 13.31
CA PHE A 10 4.95 -6.47 14.32
C PHE A 10 5.05 -7.98 14.46
N ALA A 11 5.75 -8.65 13.55
CA ALA A 11 5.90 -10.10 13.57
C ALA A 11 7.13 -10.49 14.40
N SER A 12 6.96 -11.45 15.32
CA SER A 12 8.08 -12.27 15.79
C SER A 12 8.56 -13.08 14.57
N VAL A 13 9.59 -12.57 13.91
CA VAL A 13 9.99 -12.92 12.54
C VAL A 13 10.27 -14.41 12.41
N SER A 14 9.28 -15.16 11.98
CA SER A 14 9.52 -16.37 11.21
C SER A 14 9.85 -15.94 9.78
N SER A 15 10.87 -16.51 9.18
CA SER A 15 11.35 -16.17 7.84
C SER A 15 10.21 -16.07 6.83
N PRO A 16 10.24 -15.08 5.91
CA PRO A 16 9.26 -15.00 4.83
C PRO A 16 9.20 -16.33 4.07
N SER A 17 8.04 -16.63 3.52
CA SER A 17 7.84 -17.82 2.67
C SER A 17 8.95 -17.92 1.63
N LYS A 18 9.44 -19.14 1.36
CA LYS A 18 10.41 -19.39 0.27
C LYS A 18 9.94 -18.89 -1.11
N ALA A 19 8.64 -18.61 -1.25
CA ALA A 19 8.04 -18.07 -2.47
C ALA A 19 8.11 -16.52 -2.56
N THR A 20 8.43 -15.82 -1.46
CA THR A 20 8.56 -14.36 -1.44
C THR A 20 9.99 -13.98 -1.78
N THR A 21 10.17 -13.23 -2.87
CA THR A 21 11.48 -12.77 -3.37
C THR A 21 11.81 -11.34 -2.97
N GLY A 22 10.83 -10.59 -2.43
CA GLY A 22 10.99 -9.21 -1.97
C GLY A 22 9.76 -8.72 -1.23
N ALA A 23 9.88 -7.62 -0.50
CA ALA A 23 8.78 -7.04 0.25
C ALA A 23 8.88 -5.52 0.38
N ILE A 24 7.73 -4.84 0.36
CA ILE A 24 7.59 -3.45 0.78
C ILE A 24 7.00 -3.43 2.19
N VAL A 25 7.73 -2.79 3.12
CA VAL A 25 7.39 -2.75 4.54
C VAL A 25 7.06 -1.31 4.93
N PRO A 26 5.79 -0.92 4.99
CA PRO A 26 5.39 0.41 5.41
C PRO A 26 5.43 0.56 6.94
N SER A 27 5.75 1.77 7.39
CA SER A 27 5.61 2.15 8.79
C SER A 27 4.18 2.62 9.09
N THR A 28 3.83 2.61 10.38
CA THR A 28 2.53 3.10 10.85
C THR A 28 2.62 4.44 11.59
N GLY A 29 3.81 4.85 12.01
CA GLY A 29 4.02 6.10 12.70
C GLY A 29 5.46 6.27 13.20
N LYS A 30 5.72 7.41 13.85
CA LYS A 30 7.05 7.80 14.33
C LYS A 30 7.69 6.73 15.23
N ASP A 31 6.89 6.07 16.05
CA ASP A 31 7.38 5.10 17.05
C ASP A 31 7.94 3.83 16.43
N ASN A 32 7.60 3.53 15.17
CA ASN A 32 8.11 2.34 14.48
C ASN A 32 9.01 2.62 13.26
N TRP A 33 9.31 3.87 12.92
CA TRP A 33 10.19 4.18 11.77
C TRP A 33 11.55 3.48 11.87
N ASP A 34 12.21 3.53 13.03
CA ASP A 34 13.52 2.90 13.23
C ASP A 34 13.46 1.38 13.15
N ASN A 35 12.36 0.78 13.62
CA ASN A 35 12.14 -0.67 13.56
C ASN A 35 11.97 -1.13 12.10
N VAL A 36 11.19 -0.39 11.30
CA VAL A 36 10.96 -0.70 9.89
C VAL A 36 12.26 -0.57 9.08
N VAL A 37 13.02 0.50 9.27
CA VAL A 37 14.33 0.69 8.63
C VAL A 37 15.27 -0.46 9.00
N SER A 38 15.37 -0.80 10.29
CA SER A 38 16.22 -1.88 10.79
C SER A 38 15.81 -3.25 10.23
N CYS A 39 14.51 -3.53 10.17
CA CYS A 39 13.97 -4.77 9.61
C CYS A 39 14.31 -4.94 8.13
N CYS A 40 14.37 -3.86 7.36
CA CYS A 40 14.72 -3.90 5.95
C CYS A 40 16.24 -3.93 5.72
N SER A 41 17.05 -3.37 6.62
CA SER A 41 18.51 -3.32 6.47
C SER A 41 19.20 -4.69 6.54
N ILE A 42 18.54 -5.70 7.09
CA ILE A 42 19.09 -7.06 7.22
C ILE A 42 18.86 -7.94 5.97
N ASP A 43 18.06 -7.48 5.03
CA ASP A 43 17.71 -8.23 3.82
C ASP A 43 17.48 -7.26 2.65
N ASN A 44 18.39 -7.24 1.69
CA ASN A 44 18.36 -6.34 0.53
C ASN A 44 17.13 -6.51 -0.37
N SER A 45 16.37 -7.56 -0.21
CA SER A 45 15.09 -7.75 -0.92
C SER A 45 13.92 -7.04 -0.27
N ARG A 46 14.14 -6.39 0.89
CA ARG A 46 13.13 -5.64 1.63
C ARG A 46 13.35 -4.15 1.47
N HIS A 47 12.28 -3.45 1.18
CA HIS A 47 12.28 -2.01 1.00
C HIS A 47 11.28 -1.40 1.97
N PHE A 48 11.61 -0.27 2.57
CA PHE A 48 10.74 0.37 3.55
C PHE A 48 10.04 1.61 2.99
N ALA A 49 8.86 1.89 3.54
CA ALA A 49 8.15 3.14 3.36
C ALA A 49 7.93 3.82 4.72
N LEU A 50 7.97 5.15 4.74
CA LEU A 50 7.78 5.94 5.96
C LEU A 50 6.52 6.79 5.85
N GLY A 51 5.68 6.73 6.88
CA GLY A 51 4.43 7.48 6.94
C GLY A 51 3.85 7.52 8.34
N ILE A 52 2.66 8.14 8.45
CA ILE A 52 1.83 8.19 9.64
C ILE A 52 0.44 7.68 9.25
N HIS A 53 0.14 6.47 9.70
CA HIS A 53 -1.10 5.77 9.43
C HIS A 53 -2.29 6.44 10.15
N PRO A 54 -3.49 6.52 9.55
CA PRO A 54 -4.64 7.20 10.13
C PRO A 54 -5.06 6.67 11.52
N TRP A 55 -4.79 5.41 11.84
CA TRP A 55 -5.13 4.86 13.16
C TRP A 55 -4.35 5.45 14.33
N PHE A 56 -3.16 6.00 14.07
CA PHE A 56 -2.23 6.47 15.09
C PHE A 56 -2.08 7.99 15.11
N ILE A 57 -2.88 8.73 14.33
CA ILE A 57 -2.75 10.19 14.24
C ILE A 57 -3.00 10.91 15.57
N ASP A 58 -3.79 10.32 16.48
CA ASP A 58 -4.06 10.92 17.80
C ASP A 58 -2.81 10.88 18.70
N ASP A 59 -1.88 9.97 18.44
CA ASP A 59 -0.59 9.84 19.14
C ASP A 59 0.49 10.79 18.57
N HIS A 60 0.20 11.49 17.46
CA HIS A 60 1.15 12.35 16.76
C HIS A 60 0.80 13.83 16.90
N GLN A 61 1.84 14.68 16.84
CA GLN A 61 1.72 16.13 16.76
C GLN A 61 2.01 16.61 15.33
N ILE A 62 1.60 17.83 14.99
CA ILE A 62 1.89 18.44 13.66
C ILE A 62 3.41 18.47 13.38
N ILE A 63 4.21 18.67 14.43
CA ILE A 63 5.68 18.64 14.31
C ILE A 63 6.24 17.29 13.84
N ASP A 64 5.49 16.19 14.02
CA ASP A 64 5.92 14.88 13.57
C ASP A 64 5.87 14.74 12.03
N LEU A 65 5.06 15.55 11.34
CA LEU A 65 5.12 15.68 9.88
C LEU A 65 6.45 16.29 9.41
N HIS A 66 6.99 17.27 10.15
CA HIS A 66 8.33 17.77 9.88
C HIS A 66 9.40 16.72 10.20
N SER A 67 9.22 15.96 11.28
CA SER A 67 10.12 14.82 11.58
C SER A 67 10.09 13.76 10.48
N LEU A 68 8.91 13.50 9.90
CA LEU A 68 8.76 12.58 8.76
C LEU A 68 9.51 13.12 7.51
N GLU A 69 9.39 14.41 7.23
CA GLU A 69 10.11 15.06 6.12
C GLU A 69 11.64 14.86 6.26
N VAL A 70 12.20 15.13 7.45
CA VAL A 70 13.63 14.93 7.73
C VAL A 70 14.03 13.46 7.53
N ARG A 71 13.20 12.53 8.03
CA ARG A 71 13.45 11.09 7.86
C ARG A 71 13.40 10.64 6.40
N ILE A 72 12.49 11.15 5.60
CA ILE A 72 12.42 10.86 4.16
C ILE A 72 13.72 11.32 3.46
N GLU A 73 14.18 12.53 3.77
CA GLU A 73 15.40 13.09 3.18
C GLU A 73 16.66 12.28 3.54
N GLU A 74 16.78 11.87 4.82
CA GLU A 74 17.94 11.15 5.33
C GLU A 74 17.95 9.66 4.93
N GLN A 75 16.81 8.98 5.05
CA GLN A 75 16.72 7.52 4.92
C GLN A 75 16.35 7.04 3.52
N LYS A 76 15.78 7.94 2.68
CA LYS A 76 15.40 7.66 1.29
C LYS A 76 14.51 6.42 1.15
N PRO A 77 13.30 6.41 1.76
CA PRO A 77 12.35 5.32 1.61
C PRO A 77 11.91 5.18 0.15
N VAL A 78 11.37 4.02 -0.23
CA VAL A 78 10.83 3.80 -1.57
C VAL A 78 9.43 4.40 -1.76
N ALA A 79 8.75 4.80 -0.69
CA ALA A 79 7.41 5.39 -0.71
C ALA A 79 7.14 6.23 0.54
N VAL A 80 6.13 7.11 0.49
CA VAL A 80 5.48 7.68 1.67
C VAL A 80 4.27 6.81 2.01
N GLY A 81 4.29 6.24 3.21
CA GLY A 81 3.23 5.35 3.68
C GLY A 81 3.67 4.47 4.87
N GLU A 82 2.73 3.87 5.49
CA GLU A 82 1.29 3.89 5.18
C GLU A 82 0.68 5.21 5.65
N CYS A 83 -0.18 5.80 4.83
CA CYS A 83 -0.90 7.04 5.12
C CYS A 83 -2.32 6.94 4.59
N GLY A 84 -3.20 7.90 4.85
CA GLY A 84 -4.55 7.84 4.29
C GLY A 84 -5.65 8.14 5.29
N LEU A 85 -6.83 7.54 5.07
CA LEU A 85 -8.06 7.85 5.82
C LEU A 85 -8.79 6.56 6.26
N ASP A 86 -9.23 6.52 7.52
CA ASP A 86 -10.10 5.47 8.06
C ASP A 86 -11.26 6.10 8.84
N TYR A 87 -12.47 6.08 8.26
CA TYR A 87 -13.66 6.68 8.88
C TYR A 87 -14.45 5.71 9.77
N VAL A 88 -13.95 4.49 9.95
CA VAL A 88 -14.51 3.51 10.89
C VAL A 88 -13.77 3.57 12.23
N LYS A 89 -12.45 3.53 12.18
CA LYS A 89 -11.60 3.43 13.38
C LYS A 89 -11.46 4.76 14.11
N ILE A 90 -11.22 5.85 13.39
CA ILE A 90 -10.93 7.18 13.94
C ILE A 90 -12.02 8.17 13.55
N LYS A 91 -12.49 8.95 14.52
CA LYS A 91 -13.63 9.88 14.33
C LYS A 91 -13.23 11.26 13.84
N ASP A 92 -12.02 11.73 14.17
CA ASP A 92 -11.56 13.06 13.76
C ASP A 92 -11.12 13.05 12.28
N ARG A 93 -12.11 13.20 11.41
CA ARG A 93 -11.90 13.23 9.95
C ARG A 93 -11.06 14.42 9.50
N ASN A 94 -11.19 15.58 10.15
CA ASN A 94 -10.45 16.77 9.74
C ASN A 94 -8.96 16.60 10.02
N ARG A 95 -8.61 16.02 11.17
CA ARG A 95 -7.23 15.71 11.53
C ARG A 95 -6.64 14.68 10.59
N GLN A 96 -7.36 13.59 10.28
CA GLN A 96 -6.93 12.61 9.29
C GLN A 96 -6.66 13.25 7.94
N ARG A 97 -7.60 14.05 7.42
CA ARG A 97 -7.46 14.75 6.13
C ARG A 97 -6.23 15.66 6.12
N TYR A 98 -5.99 16.42 7.19
CA TYR A 98 -4.82 17.29 7.31
C TYR A 98 -3.51 16.47 7.24
N PHE A 99 -3.38 15.40 8.06
CA PHE A 99 -2.19 14.55 8.05
C PHE A 99 -1.98 13.85 6.70
N PHE A 100 -3.04 13.44 6.04
CA PHE A 100 -2.95 12.80 4.74
C PHE A 100 -2.55 13.80 3.64
N ASP A 101 -3.14 14.99 3.63
CA ASP A 101 -2.83 16.07 2.67
C ASP A 101 -1.34 16.47 2.74
N GLU A 102 -0.80 16.66 3.95
CA GLU A 102 0.61 16.95 4.17
C GLU A 102 1.51 15.79 3.67
N GLN A 103 1.13 14.56 3.88
CA GLN A 103 1.89 13.39 3.39
C GLN A 103 1.83 13.26 1.87
N ILE A 104 0.73 13.61 1.21
CA ILE A 104 0.66 13.72 -0.25
C ILE A 104 1.63 14.80 -0.76
N ALA A 105 1.68 15.95 -0.07
CA ALA A 105 2.61 17.03 -0.41
C ALA A 105 4.07 16.58 -0.28
N LEU A 106 4.42 15.87 0.79
CA LEU A 106 5.76 15.29 0.97
C LEU A 106 6.10 14.28 -0.15
N ALA A 107 5.19 13.34 -0.44
CA ALA A 107 5.40 12.36 -1.52
C ALA A 107 5.64 13.06 -2.88
N THR A 108 4.85 14.09 -3.18
CA THR A 108 5.01 14.87 -4.42
C THR A 108 6.35 15.61 -4.46
N ARG A 109 6.77 16.20 -3.35
CA ARG A 109 8.03 16.98 -3.23
C ARG A 109 9.26 16.10 -3.40
N PHE A 110 9.25 14.89 -2.85
CA PHE A 110 10.37 13.94 -2.94
C PHE A 110 10.26 12.98 -4.13
N ASP A 111 9.26 13.15 -4.99
CA ASP A 111 8.95 12.27 -6.13
C ASP A 111 8.80 10.80 -5.73
N LEU A 112 8.14 10.54 -4.61
CA LEU A 112 7.86 9.21 -4.08
C LEU A 112 6.40 8.79 -4.35
N PRO A 113 6.13 7.50 -4.56
CA PRO A 113 4.77 7.00 -4.57
C PRO A 113 4.17 6.98 -3.16
N LEU A 114 2.84 6.92 -3.09
CA LEU A 114 2.06 6.79 -1.87
C LEU A 114 1.62 5.33 -1.67
N ILE A 115 1.63 4.86 -0.42
CA ILE A 115 0.91 3.65 0.01
C ILE A 115 -0.28 4.12 0.84
N ILE A 116 -1.50 3.94 0.31
CA ILE A 116 -2.69 4.61 0.81
C ILE A 116 -3.67 3.62 1.45
N HIS A 117 -3.94 3.84 2.73
CA HIS A 117 -5.03 3.23 3.47
C HIS A 117 -6.34 3.98 3.19
N SER A 118 -7.41 3.24 2.86
CA SER A 118 -8.71 3.85 2.54
C SER A 118 -9.87 2.99 3.01
N VAL A 119 -10.39 3.27 4.21
CA VAL A 119 -11.53 2.54 4.78
C VAL A 119 -12.73 3.49 4.95
N HIS A 120 -13.81 3.23 4.19
CA HIS A 120 -15.01 4.06 4.11
C HIS A 120 -14.72 5.55 3.79
N ALA A 121 -13.62 5.83 3.11
CA ALA A 121 -13.09 7.18 2.88
C ALA A 121 -12.65 7.44 1.42
N THR A 122 -12.93 6.52 0.49
CA THR A 122 -12.39 6.55 -0.87
C THR A 122 -12.73 7.84 -1.63
N GLU A 123 -13.88 8.47 -1.38
CA GLU A 123 -14.25 9.75 -1.99
C GLU A 123 -13.32 10.87 -1.53
N ASP A 124 -13.15 11.02 -0.21
CA ASP A 124 -12.26 12.04 0.37
C ASP A 124 -10.79 11.80 -0.01
N VAL A 125 -10.35 10.53 -0.05
CA VAL A 125 -9.02 10.16 -0.58
C VAL A 125 -8.88 10.65 -2.02
N THR A 126 -9.85 10.35 -2.88
CA THR A 126 -9.82 10.74 -4.29
C THR A 126 -9.81 12.26 -4.46
N ASP A 127 -10.55 12.99 -3.64
CA ASP A 127 -10.63 14.46 -3.73
C ASP A 127 -9.32 15.14 -3.28
N LEU A 128 -8.67 14.63 -2.24
CA LEU A 128 -7.35 15.09 -1.84
C LEU A 128 -6.29 14.79 -2.92
N LEU A 129 -6.31 13.59 -3.49
CA LEU A 129 -5.38 13.23 -4.57
C LEU A 129 -5.56 14.10 -5.83
N LYS A 130 -6.79 14.52 -6.17
CA LYS A 130 -7.04 15.44 -7.30
C LYS A 130 -6.39 16.81 -7.10
N SER A 131 -6.29 17.28 -5.86
CA SER A 131 -5.61 18.57 -5.57
C SER A 131 -4.09 18.48 -5.74
N HIS A 132 -3.53 17.27 -5.80
CA HIS A 132 -2.12 17.00 -6.00
C HIS A 132 -1.88 16.23 -7.31
N SER A 133 -1.99 16.90 -8.45
CA SER A 133 -2.02 16.29 -9.80
C SER A 133 -0.79 15.47 -10.18
N LYS A 134 0.31 15.58 -9.45
CA LYS A 134 1.54 14.79 -9.65
C LYS A 134 1.65 13.58 -8.72
N SER A 135 0.68 13.40 -7.82
CA SER A 135 0.69 12.26 -6.91
C SER A 135 0.49 10.95 -7.68
N ARG A 136 1.20 9.92 -7.24
CA ARG A 136 1.08 8.54 -7.75
C ARG A 136 1.17 7.57 -6.59
N GLY A 137 0.68 6.36 -6.74
CA GLY A 137 0.74 5.40 -5.65
C GLY A 137 -0.18 4.21 -5.82
N VAL A 138 -0.43 3.53 -4.73
CA VAL A 138 -1.32 2.38 -4.61
C VAL A 138 -2.36 2.60 -3.52
N ILE A 139 -3.61 2.24 -3.80
CA ILE A 139 -4.61 2.05 -2.75
C ILE A 139 -4.46 0.62 -2.27
N HIS A 140 -3.85 0.47 -1.09
CA HIS A 140 -3.63 -0.84 -0.49
C HIS A 140 -4.97 -1.44 -0.03
N ALA A 141 -5.07 -2.78 0.02
CA ALA A 141 -6.27 -3.53 0.43
C ALA A 141 -7.57 -2.98 -0.16
N TYR A 142 -7.58 -2.69 -1.47
CA TYR A 142 -8.68 -1.98 -2.10
C TYR A 142 -10.04 -2.64 -1.86
N SER A 143 -10.99 -1.90 -1.31
CA SER A 143 -12.33 -2.35 -0.99
C SER A 143 -13.46 -1.41 -1.46
N GLY A 144 -13.11 -0.38 -2.24
CA GLY A 144 -14.03 0.62 -2.81
C GLY A 144 -15.02 0.05 -3.83
N SER A 145 -15.83 0.90 -4.46
CA SER A 145 -16.75 0.52 -5.53
C SER A 145 -16.04 0.47 -6.89
N LEU A 146 -16.69 -0.15 -7.89
CA LEU A 146 -16.21 -0.16 -9.27
C LEU A 146 -16.10 1.27 -9.85
N GLN A 147 -17.03 2.15 -9.51
CA GLN A 147 -17.01 3.55 -9.95
C GLN A 147 -15.82 4.31 -9.34
N GLN A 148 -15.54 4.08 -8.05
CA GLN A 148 -14.37 4.66 -7.38
C GLN A 148 -13.07 4.10 -7.98
N ALA A 149 -13.02 2.79 -8.30
CA ALA A 149 -11.89 2.18 -8.99
C ALA A 149 -11.66 2.82 -10.36
N GLN A 150 -12.72 3.08 -11.14
CA GLN A 150 -12.60 3.77 -12.43
C GLN A 150 -12.00 5.18 -12.28
N THR A 151 -12.40 5.92 -11.25
CA THR A 151 -11.89 7.27 -10.99
C THR A 151 -10.39 7.24 -10.66
N LEU A 152 -9.98 6.35 -9.75
CA LEU A 152 -8.58 6.17 -9.34
C LEU A 152 -7.71 5.63 -10.49
N LEU A 153 -8.26 4.72 -11.31
CA LEU A 153 -7.60 4.22 -12.52
C LEU A 153 -7.30 5.35 -13.51
N ASN A 154 -8.25 6.26 -13.74
CA ASN A 154 -8.05 7.44 -14.59
C ASN A 154 -6.99 8.42 -14.05
N MET A 155 -6.68 8.32 -12.75
CA MET A 155 -5.61 9.07 -12.08
C MET A 155 -4.29 8.30 -12.02
N ASN A 156 -4.21 7.11 -12.66
CA ASN A 156 -3.06 6.20 -12.68
C ASN A 156 -2.64 5.65 -11.29
N PHE A 157 -3.59 5.51 -10.35
CA PHE A 157 -3.33 4.80 -9.09
C PHE A 157 -3.46 3.29 -9.28
N LEU A 158 -2.55 2.53 -8.67
CA LEU A 158 -2.57 1.08 -8.63
C LEU A 158 -3.45 0.58 -7.48
N PHE A 159 -3.77 -0.72 -7.50
CA PHE A 159 -4.70 -1.35 -6.58
C PHE A 159 -4.05 -2.58 -5.94
N GLY A 160 -3.88 -2.56 -4.61
CA GLY A 160 -3.41 -3.69 -3.83
C GLY A 160 -4.57 -4.64 -3.51
N PHE A 161 -4.32 -5.95 -3.67
CA PHE A 161 -5.27 -7.00 -3.30
C PHE A 161 -4.60 -8.02 -2.39
N ASN A 162 -5.28 -8.34 -1.30
CA ASN A 162 -4.85 -9.27 -0.28
C ASN A 162 -5.80 -10.48 -0.17
N HIS A 163 -5.66 -11.23 0.91
CA HIS A 163 -6.47 -12.42 1.22
C HIS A 163 -7.99 -12.21 1.10
N SER A 164 -8.51 -11.01 1.32
CA SER A 164 -9.95 -10.72 1.17
C SER A 164 -10.49 -11.12 -0.21
N LEU A 165 -9.63 -11.05 -1.26
CA LEU A 165 -9.98 -11.46 -2.61
C LEU A 165 -10.24 -12.97 -2.75
N THR A 166 -9.64 -13.81 -1.89
CA THR A 166 -9.76 -15.27 -1.97
C THR A 166 -11.14 -15.77 -1.53
N ASN A 167 -11.90 -14.95 -0.77
CA ASN A 167 -13.26 -15.27 -0.38
C ASN A 167 -14.14 -15.48 -1.63
N PRO A 168 -14.77 -16.66 -1.81
CA PRO A 168 -15.60 -16.95 -2.98
C PRO A 168 -16.83 -16.03 -3.11
N HIS A 169 -17.27 -15.42 -2.01
CA HIS A 169 -18.40 -14.49 -1.95
C HIS A 169 -18.00 -13.01 -2.08
N ALA A 170 -16.73 -12.70 -2.32
CA ALA A 170 -16.27 -11.33 -2.52
C ALA A 170 -16.59 -10.83 -3.95
N TYR A 171 -17.83 -10.99 -4.41
CA TYR A 171 -18.25 -10.68 -5.79
C TYR A 171 -17.85 -9.29 -6.24
N LYS A 172 -18.00 -8.29 -5.37
CA LYS A 172 -17.59 -6.91 -5.64
C LYS A 172 -16.09 -6.80 -6.00
N LEU A 173 -15.21 -7.43 -5.21
CA LEU A 173 -13.78 -7.43 -5.47
C LEU A 173 -13.44 -8.21 -6.76
N HIS A 174 -14.15 -9.33 -7.01
CA HIS A 174 -13.96 -10.10 -8.23
C HIS A 174 -14.33 -9.28 -9.48
N ASP A 175 -15.41 -8.50 -9.45
CA ASP A 175 -15.79 -7.63 -10.56
C ASP A 175 -14.78 -6.51 -10.78
N ILE A 176 -14.23 -5.94 -9.70
CA ILE A 176 -13.18 -4.92 -9.75
C ILE A 176 -11.90 -5.49 -10.38
N VAL A 177 -11.43 -6.66 -9.90
CA VAL A 177 -10.25 -7.32 -10.50
C VAL A 177 -10.48 -7.66 -11.95
N LYS A 178 -11.68 -8.12 -12.32
CA LYS A 178 -12.03 -8.39 -13.73
C LYS A 178 -11.95 -7.15 -14.60
N PHE A 179 -12.36 -6.00 -14.07
CA PHE A 179 -12.39 -4.71 -14.76
C PHE A 179 -10.98 -4.10 -14.92
N LEU A 180 -10.15 -4.11 -13.88
CA LEU A 180 -8.83 -3.46 -13.87
C LEU A 180 -7.88 -4.10 -14.89
N PRO A 181 -7.03 -3.32 -15.61
CA PRO A 181 -5.87 -3.86 -16.32
C PRO A 181 -4.92 -4.59 -15.35
N LEU A 182 -4.26 -5.65 -15.81
CA LEU A 182 -3.33 -6.40 -14.96
C LEU A 182 -2.13 -5.54 -14.52
N GLU A 183 -1.73 -4.60 -15.35
CA GLU A 183 -0.68 -3.61 -15.14
C GLU A 183 -0.95 -2.65 -13.98
N MET A 184 -2.19 -2.63 -13.47
CA MET A 184 -2.62 -1.77 -12.35
C MET A 184 -2.86 -2.54 -11.05
N ILE A 185 -2.52 -3.83 -11.01
CA ILE A 185 -2.75 -4.71 -9.86
C ILE A 185 -1.44 -5.02 -9.15
N LEU A 186 -1.45 -4.89 -7.82
CA LEU A 186 -0.42 -5.37 -6.90
C LEU A 186 -0.99 -6.48 -6.01
N ILE A 187 -0.10 -7.35 -5.53
CA ILE A 187 -0.45 -8.44 -4.61
C ILE A 187 0.26 -8.21 -3.29
N GLU A 188 -0.49 -8.34 -2.20
CA GLU A 188 -0.01 -8.08 -0.85
C GLU A 188 -0.62 -9.04 0.17
N THR A 189 -0.11 -9.01 1.40
CA THR A 189 -0.69 -9.77 2.51
C THR A 189 -1.23 -8.90 3.62
N ASP A 190 -0.67 -7.69 3.81
CA ASP A 190 -0.92 -6.77 4.91
C ASP A 190 -0.34 -7.33 6.24
N ASP A 191 -0.93 -8.39 6.77
CA ASP A 191 -0.44 -9.15 7.92
C ASP A 191 0.28 -10.43 7.49
N TYR A 192 1.32 -10.85 8.25
CA TYR A 192 1.96 -12.14 8.05
C TYR A 192 1.23 -13.24 8.84
N LYS A 193 0.21 -13.84 8.24
CA LYS A 193 -0.54 -14.95 8.86
C LYS A 193 -0.23 -16.32 8.26
N ASN A 194 0.10 -16.36 6.97
CA ASN A 194 0.30 -17.62 6.24
C ASN A 194 1.28 -17.43 5.08
N SER A 195 2.27 -18.32 4.98
CA SER A 195 3.30 -18.29 3.93
C SER A 195 2.75 -18.42 2.50
N ASP A 196 1.54 -18.96 2.32
CA ASP A 196 0.97 -19.27 1.01
C ASP A 196 -0.07 -18.23 0.55
N GLU A 197 -0.27 -17.17 1.33
CA GLU A 197 -1.32 -16.18 1.07
C GLU A 197 -1.13 -15.44 -0.25
N LEU A 198 0.10 -15.01 -0.55
CA LEU A 198 0.42 -14.33 -1.81
C LEU A 198 0.06 -15.17 -3.04
N ILE A 199 0.43 -16.46 -3.03
CA ILE A 199 0.14 -17.34 -4.18
C ILE A 199 -1.35 -17.60 -4.32
N GLN A 200 -2.10 -17.70 -3.22
CA GLN A 200 -3.55 -17.85 -3.25
C GLN A 200 -4.25 -16.63 -3.86
N VAL A 201 -3.76 -15.41 -3.57
CA VAL A 201 -4.25 -14.17 -4.20
C VAL A 201 -3.94 -14.17 -5.69
N ALA A 202 -2.70 -14.51 -6.08
CA ALA A 202 -2.31 -14.62 -7.50
C ALA A 202 -3.16 -15.62 -8.27
N GLU A 203 -3.40 -16.81 -7.71
CA GLU A 203 -4.29 -17.83 -8.28
C GLU A 203 -5.72 -17.34 -8.44
N ARG A 204 -6.22 -16.57 -7.46
CA ARG A 204 -7.56 -16.00 -7.55
C ARG A 204 -7.66 -14.99 -8.68
N ILE A 205 -6.68 -14.09 -8.83
CA ILE A 205 -6.60 -13.13 -9.94
C ILE A 205 -6.53 -13.87 -11.28
N ALA A 206 -5.70 -14.91 -11.39
CA ALA A 206 -5.54 -15.74 -12.57
C ALA A 206 -6.87 -16.36 -13.02
N ARG A 207 -7.64 -16.91 -12.06
CA ARG A 207 -8.99 -17.49 -12.33
C ARG A 207 -9.97 -16.44 -12.79
N ILE A 208 -9.99 -15.25 -12.17
CA ILE A 208 -10.91 -14.15 -12.54
C ILE A 208 -10.60 -13.66 -13.94
N LYS A 209 -9.32 -13.46 -14.25
CA LYS A 209 -8.84 -12.95 -15.55
C LYS A 209 -8.72 -14.02 -16.63
N LYS A 210 -8.85 -15.29 -16.27
CA LYS A 210 -8.71 -16.46 -17.17
C LYS A 210 -7.34 -16.50 -17.88
N ILE A 211 -6.28 -16.28 -17.12
CA ILE A 211 -4.88 -16.32 -17.59
C ILE A 211 -4.04 -17.24 -16.68
N ALA A 212 -2.82 -17.58 -17.10
CA ALA A 212 -1.90 -18.38 -16.30
C ALA A 212 -1.46 -17.61 -15.03
N VAL A 213 -1.26 -18.31 -13.91
CA VAL A 213 -0.84 -17.72 -12.64
C VAL A 213 0.55 -17.10 -12.72
N GLU A 214 1.44 -17.72 -13.50
CA GLU A 214 2.80 -17.24 -13.74
C GLU A 214 2.78 -15.83 -14.38
N LYS A 215 1.86 -15.60 -15.33
CA LYS A 215 1.68 -14.28 -15.95
C LYS A 215 1.18 -13.25 -14.95
N VAL A 216 0.33 -13.63 -14.01
CA VAL A 216 -0.12 -12.73 -12.94
C VAL A 216 1.04 -12.36 -12.04
N VAL A 217 1.82 -13.35 -11.60
CA VAL A 217 2.99 -13.15 -10.74
C VAL A 217 4.01 -12.22 -11.41
N GLU A 218 4.40 -12.54 -12.64
CA GLU A 218 5.38 -11.75 -13.41
C GLU A 218 4.93 -10.29 -13.56
N GLN A 219 3.66 -10.07 -13.93
CA GLN A 219 3.16 -8.71 -14.14
C GLN A 219 3.03 -7.94 -12.81
N CYS A 220 2.55 -8.57 -11.73
CA CYS A 220 2.42 -7.89 -10.44
C CYS A 220 3.79 -7.57 -9.81
N ASP A 221 4.79 -8.44 -9.98
CA ASP A 221 6.17 -8.16 -9.58
C ASP A 221 6.73 -6.96 -10.37
N LEU A 222 6.53 -6.94 -11.70
CA LEU A 222 6.92 -5.82 -12.56
C LEU A 222 6.22 -4.51 -12.16
N ASN A 223 4.91 -4.55 -11.85
CA ASN A 223 4.16 -3.38 -11.40
C ASN A 223 4.73 -2.85 -10.09
N THR A 224 5.07 -3.74 -9.14
CA THR A 224 5.69 -3.38 -7.86
C THR A 224 7.06 -2.74 -8.08
N CYS A 225 7.92 -3.36 -8.91
CA CYS A 225 9.22 -2.80 -9.25
C CYS A 225 9.11 -1.42 -9.88
N ASN A 226 8.19 -1.24 -10.83
CA ASN A 226 7.99 0.04 -11.51
C ASN A 226 7.44 1.13 -10.58
N LEU A 227 6.45 0.80 -9.72
CA LEU A 227 5.86 1.77 -8.81
C LEU A 227 6.89 2.30 -7.81
N PHE A 228 7.66 1.39 -7.19
CA PHE A 228 8.58 1.71 -6.10
C PHE A 228 10.02 1.97 -6.57
N ASN A 229 10.28 1.88 -7.89
CA ASN A 229 11.61 2.05 -8.49
C ASN A 229 12.67 1.14 -7.85
N ILE A 230 12.34 -0.15 -7.72
CA ILE A 230 13.20 -1.20 -7.16
C ILE A 230 13.54 -2.24 -8.23
N SER A 231 14.60 -3.02 -8.03
CA SER A 231 15.10 -4.03 -8.98
C SER A 231 15.17 -5.41 -8.34
#